data_3d5b960934aeaeb59e1db42a2f74ce7c
#
_entry.id   3d5b960934aeaeb59e1db42a2f74ce7c
#
_cell.length_a   1.000
_cell.length_b   1.000
_cell.length_c   1.000
_cell.angle_alpha   90.00
_cell.angle_beta   90.00
_cell.angle_gamma   90.00
#
_symmetry.space_group_name_H-M   'P 1'
#
loop_
_entity.id
_entity.type
_entity.pdbx_description
1 polymer ?
#
loop_
_entity_poly.entity_id
_entity_poly.type
_entity_poly.pdbx_seq_one_letter_code
_entity_poly.pdbx_strand_id
1 'polypeptide(L)'
;KTYINFSNKNSIPLLFSRSSFPYKKIGILVSDDFSDNSPVNIAFDLASTLSADVTALNISQPKFLQPEHTSTSNKNTERIQDLALSNEVQCEIVNAEGNEAKVFSSFTDKIDLSIVSQTSQSNWQGKKIAEFILQNAKSSVLYIPN
;
A
#
# COMPACT_ATOMS: atom_id res chain seq x y z
N LYS A 1 -14.82 4.63 9.84
CA LYS A 1 -15.93 3.92 9.15
C LYS A 1 -16.65 4.80 8.13
N THR A 2 -17.12 5.96 8.53
CA THR A 2 -17.94 6.85 7.68
C THR A 2 -17.19 7.35 6.46
N TYR A 3 -15.93 7.73 6.62
CA TYR A 3 -15.13 8.28 5.52
C TYR A 3 -14.78 7.23 4.46
N ILE A 4 -14.44 6.02 4.86
CA ILE A 4 -14.15 4.92 3.92
C ILE A 4 -15.42 4.56 3.14
N ASN A 5 -16.56 4.49 3.80
CA ASN A 5 -17.83 4.23 3.13
C ASN A 5 -18.18 5.32 2.11
N PHE A 6 -17.96 6.58 2.48
CA PHE A 6 -18.15 7.71 1.58
C PHE A 6 -17.23 7.61 0.36
N SER A 7 -15.95 7.36 0.58
CA SER A 7 -14.95 7.18 -0.48
C SER A 7 -15.37 6.09 -1.46
N ASN A 8 -15.70 4.91 -0.93
CA ASN A 8 -16.08 3.77 -1.76
C ASN A 8 -17.37 4.02 -2.55
N LYS A 9 -18.38 4.62 -1.91
CA LYS A 9 -19.66 4.91 -2.55
C LYS A 9 -19.52 5.90 -3.72
N ASN A 10 -18.64 6.85 -3.58
CA ASN A 10 -18.46 7.94 -4.54
C ASN A 10 -17.22 7.80 -5.42
N SER A 11 -16.45 6.74 -5.24
CA SER A 11 -15.17 6.50 -5.96
C SER A 11 -14.20 7.68 -5.86
N ILE A 12 -14.11 8.27 -4.66
CA ILE A 12 -13.27 9.44 -4.41
C ILE A 12 -12.13 9.05 -3.46
N PRO A 13 -10.85 9.17 -3.87
CA PRO A 13 -9.73 8.99 -2.96
C PRO A 13 -9.76 10.00 -1.82
N LEU A 14 -9.31 9.59 -0.63
CA LEU A 14 -9.27 10.44 0.56
C LEU A 14 -7.86 10.51 1.12
N LEU A 15 -7.39 11.71 1.37
CA LEU A 15 -6.13 11.93 2.07
C LEU A 15 -6.40 12.24 3.55
N PHE A 16 -5.85 11.40 4.42
CA PHE A 16 -5.85 11.60 5.87
C PHE A 16 -4.48 12.16 6.25
N SER A 17 -4.40 13.48 6.34
CA SER A 17 -3.13 14.17 6.58
C SER A 17 -2.74 14.09 8.06
N ARG A 18 -1.51 13.66 8.33
CA ARG A 18 -0.94 13.57 9.69
C ARG A 18 0.48 14.12 9.78
N SER A 19 1.23 14.03 8.69
CA SER A 19 2.59 14.53 8.62
C SER A 19 2.67 15.77 7.75
N SER A 20 3.72 16.53 7.98
CA SER A 20 3.95 17.78 7.25
C SER A 20 4.43 17.49 5.83
N PHE A 21 3.92 18.23 4.90
CA PHE A 21 4.47 18.29 3.54
C PHE A 21 5.87 18.97 3.58
N PRO A 22 6.85 18.59 2.74
CA PRO A 22 6.73 17.68 1.61
C PRO A 22 6.85 16.19 1.98
N TYR A 23 6.17 15.34 1.22
CA TYR A 23 6.29 13.90 1.35
C TYR A 23 7.49 13.41 0.54
N LYS A 24 8.51 12.90 1.22
CA LYS A 24 9.74 12.41 0.59
C LYS A 24 9.81 10.89 0.49
N LYS A 25 9.07 10.18 1.32
CA LYS A 25 9.03 8.72 1.36
C LYS A 25 7.60 8.24 1.29
N ILE A 26 7.28 7.53 0.21
CA ILE A 26 5.94 6.99 -0.05
C ILE A 26 6.00 5.48 0.14
N GLY A 27 5.08 4.94 0.93
CA GLY A 27 4.95 3.50 1.15
C GLY A 27 3.68 2.95 0.51
N ILE A 28 3.77 1.77 -0.08
CA ILE A 28 2.64 1.06 -0.68
C ILE A 28 2.50 -0.29 0.01
N LEU A 29 1.26 -0.63 0.39
CA LEU A 29 0.94 -1.97 0.85
C LEU A 29 0.66 -2.87 -0.35
N VAL A 30 1.41 -3.95 -0.47
CA VAL A 30 1.22 -4.98 -1.48
C VAL A 30 0.86 -6.29 -0.78
N SER A 31 -0.27 -6.88 -1.15
CA SER A 31 -0.68 -8.19 -0.63
C SER A 31 -0.56 -9.26 -1.70
N ASP A 32 -0.71 -10.52 -1.28
CA ASP A 32 -0.67 -11.65 -2.21
C ASP A 32 -1.75 -11.57 -3.30
N ASP A 33 -2.87 -10.91 -3.00
CA ASP A 33 -3.99 -10.71 -3.94
C ASP A 33 -3.86 -9.44 -4.78
N PHE A 34 -2.66 -8.91 -4.92
CA PHE A 34 -2.40 -7.69 -5.67
C PHE A 34 -2.72 -7.87 -7.15
N SER A 35 -3.91 -7.46 -7.57
CA SER A 35 -4.39 -7.57 -8.95
C SER A 35 -4.57 -6.23 -9.64
N ASP A 36 -4.70 -5.15 -8.89
CA ASP A 36 -4.93 -3.81 -9.39
C ASP A 36 -3.67 -2.95 -9.30
N ASN A 37 -3.25 -2.38 -10.43
CA ASN A 37 -2.09 -1.49 -10.50
C ASN A 37 -2.37 -0.06 -10.06
N SER A 38 -3.62 0.33 -9.84
CA SER A 38 -3.98 1.72 -9.55
C SER A 38 -3.24 2.31 -8.36
N PRO A 39 -3.10 1.62 -7.20
CA PRO A 39 -2.34 2.18 -6.09
C PRO A 39 -0.87 2.41 -6.43
N VAL A 40 -0.26 1.49 -7.18
CA VAL A 40 1.14 1.58 -7.59
C VAL A 40 1.33 2.73 -8.58
N ASN A 41 0.45 2.84 -9.56
CA ASN A 41 0.51 3.92 -10.55
C ASN A 41 0.35 5.30 -9.89
N ILE A 42 -0.57 5.44 -8.96
CA ILE A 42 -0.76 6.68 -8.20
C ILE A 42 0.48 7.01 -7.38
N ALA A 43 1.07 6.01 -6.72
CA ALA A 43 2.30 6.20 -5.95
C ALA A 43 3.45 6.69 -6.83
N PHE A 44 3.63 6.10 -8.00
CA PHE A 44 4.69 6.49 -8.92
C PHE A 44 4.46 7.88 -9.53
N ASP A 45 3.23 8.22 -9.86
CA ASP A 45 2.88 9.57 -10.33
C ASP A 45 3.19 10.62 -9.26
N LEU A 46 2.79 10.35 -8.02
CA LEU A 46 3.10 11.24 -6.90
C LEU A 46 4.59 11.33 -6.64
N ALA A 47 5.31 10.21 -6.68
CA ALA A 47 6.74 10.17 -6.48
C ALA A 47 7.48 11.00 -7.52
N SER A 48 7.09 10.91 -8.79
CA SER A 48 7.65 11.73 -9.86
C SER A 48 7.41 13.22 -9.63
N THR A 49 6.19 13.58 -9.25
CA THR A 49 5.81 14.97 -9.00
C THR A 49 6.50 15.56 -7.78
N LEU A 50 6.64 14.77 -6.72
CA LEU A 50 7.18 15.23 -5.43
C LEU A 50 8.67 14.98 -5.28
N SER A 51 9.32 14.35 -6.24
CA SER A 51 10.71 13.88 -6.13
C SER A 51 10.90 12.99 -4.90
N ALA A 52 9.97 12.07 -4.70
CA ALA A 52 9.94 11.16 -3.56
C ALA A 52 10.43 9.75 -3.94
N ASP A 53 10.92 9.03 -2.95
CA ASP A 53 11.25 7.61 -3.09
C ASP A 53 10.03 6.76 -2.71
N VAL A 54 9.89 5.60 -3.36
CA VAL A 54 8.80 4.66 -3.10
C VAL A 54 9.35 3.39 -2.48
N THR A 55 8.71 2.91 -1.44
CA THR A 55 8.93 1.58 -0.87
C THR A 55 7.65 0.78 -0.93
N ALA A 56 7.70 -0.36 -1.62
CA ALA A 56 6.61 -1.30 -1.65
C ALA A 56 6.84 -2.37 -0.58
N LEU A 57 5.93 -2.46 0.38
CA LEU A 57 5.97 -3.47 1.42
C LEU A 57 5.11 -4.65 1.00
N ASN A 58 5.77 -5.75 0.63
CA ASN A 58 5.12 -7.01 0.25
C ASN A 58 5.00 -7.89 1.50
N ILE A 59 3.80 -8.05 1.99
CA ILE A 59 3.54 -8.80 3.22
C ILE A 59 2.89 -10.13 2.85
N SER A 60 3.55 -11.22 3.23
CA SER A 60 3.04 -12.57 3.08
C SER A 60 2.59 -13.13 4.43
N GLN A 61 1.62 -14.06 4.37
CA GLN A 61 1.25 -14.81 5.56
C GLN A 61 2.37 -15.79 5.94
N PRO A 62 2.50 -16.15 7.23
CA PRO A 62 3.50 -17.11 7.65
C PRO A 62 3.44 -18.41 6.85
N LYS A 63 4.61 -18.96 6.51
CA LYS A 63 4.74 -20.14 5.63
C LYS A 63 3.97 -21.37 6.11
N PHE A 64 3.78 -21.52 7.41
CA PHE A 64 3.00 -22.64 7.97
C PHE A 64 1.51 -22.53 7.68
N LEU A 65 1.01 -21.35 7.32
CA LEU A 65 -0.38 -21.12 6.93
C LEU A 65 -0.59 -21.24 5.42
N GLN A 66 0.48 -21.08 4.61
CA GLN A 66 0.39 -21.13 3.14
C GLN A 66 1.66 -21.75 2.53
N PRO A 67 1.81 -23.08 2.53
CA PRO A 67 3.03 -23.70 2.01
C PRO A 67 3.24 -23.60 0.49
N GLU A 68 2.27 -23.16 -0.30
CA GLU A 68 2.31 -23.24 -1.77
C GLU A 68 2.39 -21.88 -2.52
N HIS A 69 2.54 -20.75 -1.82
CA HIS A 69 2.39 -19.42 -2.46
C HIS A 69 3.68 -18.62 -2.70
N THR A 70 4.83 -19.25 -2.75
CA THR A 70 6.09 -18.56 -3.04
C THR A 70 6.15 -17.94 -4.44
N SER A 71 5.41 -18.50 -5.42
CA SER A 71 5.40 -18.02 -6.80
C SER A 71 4.63 -16.72 -7.00
N THR A 72 3.57 -16.46 -6.23
CA THR A 72 2.73 -15.26 -6.35
C THR A 72 3.47 -14.02 -5.84
N SER A 73 4.22 -14.15 -4.76
CA SER A 73 5.03 -13.07 -4.20
C SER A 73 6.09 -12.57 -5.19
N ASN A 74 6.76 -13.49 -5.90
CA ASN A 74 7.76 -13.14 -6.90
C ASN A 74 7.17 -12.39 -8.10
N LYS A 75 5.98 -12.79 -8.55
CA LYS A 75 5.28 -12.13 -9.67
C LYS A 75 4.90 -10.70 -9.32
N ASN A 76 4.41 -10.46 -8.12
CA ASN A 76 4.08 -9.12 -7.67
C ASN A 76 5.33 -8.23 -7.62
N THR A 77 6.43 -8.75 -7.14
CA THR A 77 7.71 -8.04 -7.08
C THR A 77 8.19 -7.66 -8.48
N GLU A 78 8.20 -8.59 -9.42
CA GLU A 78 8.59 -8.33 -10.80
C GLU A 78 7.71 -7.28 -11.46
N ARG A 79 6.39 -7.37 -11.26
CA ARG A 79 5.41 -6.42 -11.81
C ARG A 79 5.64 -5.00 -11.30
N ILE A 80 5.92 -4.85 -10.01
CA ILE A 80 6.20 -3.55 -9.41
C ILE A 80 7.51 -2.99 -9.94
N GLN A 81 8.55 -3.81 -10.04
CA GLN A 81 9.84 -3.40 -10.60
C GLN A 81 9.72 -2.94 -12.05
N ASP A 82 8.94 -3.65 -12.87
CA ASP A 82 8.68 -3.27 -14.25
C ASP A 82 7.95 -1.93 -14.35
N LEU A 83 6.95 -1.72 -13.50
CA LEU A 83 6.21 -0.45 -13.44
C LEU A 83 7.11 0.70 -12.98
N ALA A 84 8.00 0.45 -12.02
CA ALA A 84 8.96 1.46 -11.54
C ALA A 84 9.92 1.88 -12.66
N LEU A 85 10.45 0.92 -13.39
CA LEU A 85 11.33 1.19 -14.54
C LEU A 85 10.61 2.00 -15.61
N SER A 86 9.39 1.64 -15.95
CA SER A 86 8.58 2.34 -16.95
C SER A 86 8.29 3.79 -16.57
N ASN A 87 8.19 4.09 -15.28
CA ASN A 87 7.90 5.42 -14.76
C ASN A 87 9.16 6.19 -14.30
N GLU A 88 10.33 5.59 -14.47
CA GLU A 88 11.61 6.19 -14.04
C GLU A 88 11.61 6.57 -12.55
N VAL A 89 11.00 5.74 -11.71
CA VAL A 89 10.92 5.94 -10.27
C VAL A 89 11.77 4.90 -9.55
N GLN A 90 12.53 5.34 -8.54
CA GLN A 90 13.21 4.42 -7.65
C GLN A 90 12.21 3.79 -6.69
N CYS A 91 12.14 2.47 -6.71
CA CYS A 91 11.26 1.71 -5.83
C CYS A 91 12.04 0.58 -5.15
N GLU A 92 12.07 0.63 -3.83
CA GLU A 92 12.58 -0.46 -3.01
C GLU A 92 11.43 -1.40 -2.67
N ILE A 93 11.69 -2.70 -2.74
CA ILE A 93 10.72 -3.71 -2.35
C ILE A 93 11.21 -4.39 -1.08
N VAL A 94 10.40 -4.32 -0.04
CA VAL A 94 10.66 -4.96 1.25
C VAL A 94 9.68 -6.11 1.44
N ASN A 95 10.20 -7.30 1.70
CA ASN A 95 9.38 -8.48 1.98
C ASN A 95 9.29 -8.68 3.50
N ALA A 96 8.07 -8.89 3.98
CA ALA A 96 7.81 -9.15 5.39
C ALA A 96 6.77 -10.25 5.56
N GLU A 97 6.77 -10.89 6.71
CA GLU A 97 5.76 -11.90 7.09
C GLU A 97 4.95 -11.40 8.28
N GLY A 98 3.69 -11.74 8.32
CA GLY A 98 2.84 -11.49 9.47
C GLY A 98 1.46 -10.95 9.13
N ASN A 99 0.85 -10.35 10.12
CA ASN A 99 -0.45 -9.71 9.95
C ASN A 99 -0.28 -8.38 9.18
N GLU A 100 -0.91 -8.30 8.01
CA GLU A 100 -0.75 -7.15 7.11
C GLU A 100 -0.98 -5.80 7.80
N ALA A 101 -2.07 -5.68 8.55
CA ALA A 101 -2.44 -4.42 9.17
C ALA A 101 -1.40 -3.96 10.20
N LYS A 102 -0.94 -4.89 11.03
CA LYS A 102 0.05 -4.59 12.07
C LYS A 102 1.42 -4.29 11.49
N VAL A 103 1.88 -5.12 10.57
CA VAL A 103 3.20 -4.96 9.94
C VAL A 103 3.26 -3.66 9.15
N PHE A 104 2.24 -3.37 8.36
CA PHE A 104 2.20 -2.12 7.60
C PHE A 104 2.10 -0.89 8.50
N SER A 105 1.28 -0.94 9.55
CA SER A 105 1.16 0.18 10.50
C SER A 105 2.49 0.49 11.18
N SER A 106 3.26 -0.52 11.54
CA SER A 106 4.61 -0.33 12.08
C SER A 106 5.56 0.26 11.04
N PHE A 107 5.45 -0.18 9.80
CA PHE A 107 6.24 0.35 8.69
C PHE A 107 5.97 1.84 8.44
N THR A 108 4.78 2.34 8.74
CA THR A 108 4.44 3.76 8.55
C THR A 108 5.27 4.72 9.38
N ASP A 109 5.99 4.23 10.40
CA ASP A 109 6.92 5.04 11.17
C ASP A 109 8.11 5.54 10.33
N LYS A 110 8.41 4.85 9.22
CA LYS A 110 9.56 5.11 8.37
C LYS A 110 9.21 5.84 7.07
N ILE A 111 7.94 6.14 6.85
CA ILE A 111 7.45 6.78 5.64
C ILE A 111 6.61 8.00 5.96
N ASP A 112 6.44 8.87 4.97
CA ASP A 112 5.70 10.12 5.13
C ASP A 112 4.26 10.01 4.64
N LEU A 113 4.03 9.23 3.57
CA LEU A 113 2.73 9.00 2.97
C LEU A 113 2.54 7.51 2.68
N SER A 114 1.48 6.95 3.19
CA SER A 114 1.08 5.56 2.91
C SER A 114 -0.05 5.55 1.89
N ILE A 115 0.04 4.64 0.92
CA ILE A 115 -1.03 4.43 -0.06
C ILE A 115 -1.68 3.08 0.22
N VAL A 116 -2.96 3.11 0.49
CA VAL A 116 -3.76 1.95 0.89
C VAL A 116 -4.99 1.87 0.01
N SER A 117 -5.24 0.67 -0.50
CA SER A 117 -6.42 0.39 -1.32
C SER A 117 -7.24 -0.73 -0.71
N GLN A 118 -8.53 -0.70 -0.94
CA GLN A 118 -9.42 -1.80 -0.53
C GLN A 118 -9.28 -3.04 -1.41
N THR A 119 -8.67 -2.90 -2.59
CA THR A 119 -8.60 -3.97 -3.59
C THR A 119 -7.66 -5.13 -3.21
N SER A 120 -6.92 -5.01 -2.14
CA SER A 120 -5.93 -6.00 -1.75
C SER A 120 -6.50 -7.27 -1.13
N GLN A 121 -7.81 -7.33 -0.79
CA GLN A 121 -8.44 -8.54 -0.22
C GLN A 121 -9.96 -8.55 -0.40
N SER A 122 -10.56 -9.72 -0.15
CA SER A 122 -12.01 -9.88 -0.13
C SER A 122 -12.67 -8.79 0.72
N ASN A 123 -13.75 -8.24 0.23
CA ASN A 123 -14.39 -6.99 0.64
C ASN A 123 -14.40 -6.67 2.15
N TRP A 124 -14.55 -7.68 3.00
CA TRP A 124 -14.68 -7.45 4.44
C TRP A 124 -13.32 -7.31 5.15
N GLN A 125 -12.36 -8.15 4.79
CA GLN A 125 -11.03 -8.11 5.39
C GLN A 125 -10.22 -6.89 4.94
N GLY A 126 -10.30 -6.55 3.67
CA GLY A 126 -9.63 -5.36 3.12
C GLY A 126 -10.11 -4.08 3.81
N LYS A 127 -11.42 -3.96 4.06
CA LYS A 127 -11.97 -2.82 4.78
C LYS A 127 -11.44 -2.72 6.21
N LYS A 128 -11.35 -3.85 6.91
CA LYS A 128 -10.80 -3.88 8.27
C LYS A 128 -9.32 -3.51 8.32
N ILE A 129 -8.55 -3.98 7.35
CA ILE A 129 -7.14 -3.64 7.24
C ILE A 129 -6.98 -2.13 7.02
N ALA A 130 -7.74 -1.56 6.10
CA ALA A 130 -7.69 -0.13 5.84
C ALA A 130 -8.10 0.70 7.07
N GLU A 131 -9.17 0.32 7.76
CA GLU A 131 -9.59 0.98 8.99
C GLU A 131 -8.52 0.91 10.07
N PHE A 132 -7.88 -0.23 10.25
CA PHE A 132 -6.81 -0.40 11.23
C PHE A 132 -5.60 0.48 10.90
N ILE A 133 -5.19 0.51 9.63
CA ILE A 133 -4.08 1.35 9.19
C ILE A 133 -4.40 2.82 9.41
N LEU A 134 -5.61 3.26 9.05
CA LEU A 134 -6.03 4.64 9.26
C LEU A 134 -6.01 5.05 10.73
N GLN A 135 -6.33 4.14 11.64
CA GLN A 135 -6.32 4.41 13.08
C GLN A 135 -4.92 4.42 13.69
N ASN A 136 -4.01 3.61 13.16
CA ASN A 136 -2.71 3.34 13.79
C ASN A 136 -1.51 3.86 13.02
N ALA A 137 -1.66 4.28 11.77
CA ALA A 137 -0.56 4.81 10.99
C ALA A 137 -0.04 6.13 11.55
N LYS A 138 1.27 6.30 11.56
CA LYS A 138 1.92 7.56 11.93
C LYS A 138 2.14 8.47 10.72
N SER A 139 2.18 7.91 9.53
CA SER A 139 2.23 8.66 8.28
C SER A 139 0.87 9.24 7.92
N SER A 140 0.84 10.21 7.00
CA SER A 140 -0.37 10.51 6.25
C SER A 140 -0.80 9.29 5.43
N VAL A 141 -2.09 9.12 5.19
CA VAL A 141 -2.63 7.98 4.46
C VAL A 141 -3.50 8.47 3.31
N LEU A 142 -3.18 8.04 2.10
CA LEU A 142 -4.03 8.19 0.93
C LEU A 142 -4.80 6.88 0.72
N TYR A 143 -6.10 6.94 0.95
CA TYR A 143 -6.99 5.81 0.73
C TYR A 143 -7.58 5.87 -0.67
N ILE A 144 -7.44 4.77 -1.42
CA ILE A 144 -7.93 4.65 -2.79
C ILE A 144 -9.12 3.68 -2.78
N PRO A 145 -10.32 4.15 -3.16
CA PRO A 145 -11.50 3.29 -3.23
C PRO A 145 -11.42 2.31 -4.40
N ASN A 146 -12.27 1.32 -4.33
CA ASN A 146 -12.50 0.39 -5.44
C ASN A 146 -13.15 1.08 -6.62
#